data_578d66b9239bc5618cbeb435124be2e1
#
_entry.id   578d66b9239bc5618cbeb435124be2e1
#
_cell.length_a   1.000
_cell.length_b   1.000
_cell.length_c   1.000
_cell.angle_alpha   90.00
_cell.angle_beta   90.00
_cell.angle_gamma   90.00
#
_symmetry.space_group_name_H-M   'P 1'
#
loop_
_entity.id
_entity.type
_entity.pdbx_description
1 polymer ?
#
loop_
_entity_poly.entity_id
_entity_poly.type
_entity_poly.pdbx_seq_one_letter_code
_entity_poly.pdbx_strand_id
1 'polypeptide(L)'
;MEKYLVKISGNYLVECDSAESAAQEVIENVEDCYWDDYLDEIYGEVEICGHEYYASRASSLIDEVGYRCGKNDWLDGEYQDIVYSLARMMDGDEEEYFGVTVRYEEVSDDEEEEDS
;
A
#
# COMPACT_ATOMS: atom_id res chain seq x y z
N MET A 1 3.69 -9.11 22.00
CA MET A 1 2.71 -8.20 21.40
C MET A 1 3.25 -7.62 20.11
N GLU A 2 2.52 -7.76 19.02
CA GLU A 2 2.93 -7.26 17.74
C GLU A 2 2.63 -5.77 17.60
N LYS A 3 3.56 -5.04 17.01
CA LYS A 3 3.40 -3.62 16.76
C LYS A 3 3.99 -3.27 15.41
N TYR A 4 3.17 -2.65 14.58
CA TYR A 4 3.58 -2.19 13.26
C TYR A 4 3.54 -0.67 13.23
N LEU A 5 4.66 -0.06 12.85
CA LEU A 5 4.77 1.38 12.72
C LEU A 5 4.71 1.73 11.24
N VAL A 6 3.66 2.43 10.85
CA VAL A 6 3.43 2.80 9.46
C VAL A 6 3.78 4.27 9.26
N LYS A 7 4.74 4.53 8.40
CA LYS A 7 5.19 5.88 8.09
C LYS A 7 4.61 6.30 6.75
N ILE A 8 3.81 7.34 6.79
CA ILE A 8 3.08 7.84 5.63
C ILE A 8 3.56 9.26 5.31
N SER A 9 3.87 9.51 4.05
CA SER A 9 4.22 10.87 3.57
C SER A 9 5.25 11.59 4.42
N GLY A 10 6.33 10.91 4.72
CA GLY A 10 7.49 11.51 5.39
C GLY A 10 7.45 11.49 6.90
N ASN A 11 6.53 12.17 7.53
CA ASN A 11 6.59 12.40 8.98
C ASN A 11 5.45 11.78 9.80
N TYR A 12 4.42 11.32 9.16
CA TYR A 12 3.26 10.81 9.86
C TYR A 12 3.47 9.34 10.21
N LEU A 13 3.29 8.99 11.48
CA LEU A 13 3.49 7.62 11.95
C LEU A 13 2.21 7.11 12.60
N VAL A 14 1.72 5.98 12.09
CA VAL A 14 0.54 5.30 12.62
C VAL A 14 0.99 3.99 13.26
N GLU A 15 0.48 3.70 14.45
CA GLU A 15 0.74 2.43 15.12
C GLU A 15 -0.40 1.46 14.88
N CYS A 16 -0.08 0.24 14.50
CA CYS A 16 -1.05 -0.82 14.26
C CYS A 16 -0.66 -2.04 15.09
N ASP A 17 -1.64 -2.79 15.53
CA ASP A 17 -1.43 -3.96 16.38
C ASP A 17 -1.59 -5.29 15.65
N SER A 18 -1.83 -5.26 14.35
CA SER A 18 -1.93 -6.47 13.53
C SER A 18 -1.43 -6.22 12.12
N ALA A 19 -1.06 -7.30 11.43
CA ALA A 19 -0.64 -7.22 10.05
C ALA A 19 -1.77 -6.70 9.15
N GLU A 20 -2.99 -7.13 9.40
CA GLU A 20 -4.16 -6.69 8.65
C GLU A 20 -4.39 -5.19 8.79
N SER A 21 -4.30 -4.68 10.01
CA SER A 21 -4.48 -3.26 10.27
C SER A 21 -3.39 -2.43 9.60
N ALA A 22 -2.14 -2.88 9.66
CA ALA A 22 -1.03 -2.20 9.01
C ALA A 22 -1.17 -2.22 7.49
N ALA A 23 -1.57 -3.36 6.91
CA ALA A 23 -1.79 -3.47 5.48
C ALA A 23 -2.91 -2.54 5.02
N GLN A 24 -3.96 -2.41 5.81
CA GLN A 24 -5.07 -1.51 5.51
C GLN A 24 -4.58 -0.06 5.45
N GLU A 25 -3.74 0.35 6.40
CA GLU A 25 -3.15 1.70 6.39
C GLU A 25 -2.28 1.92 5.15
N VAL A 26 -1.51 0.93 4.74
CA VAL A 26 -0.71 1.01 3.53
C VAL A 26 -1.61 1.27 2.32
N ILE A 27 -2.65 0.44 2.16
CA ILE A 27 -3.54 0.52 1.01
C ILE A 27 -4.27 1.84 0.93
N GLU A 28 -4.75 2.35 2.06
CA GLU A 28 -5.47 3.62 2.11
C GLU A 28 -4.60 4.81 1.72
N ASN A 29 -3.28 4.65 1.76
CA ASN A 29 -2.34 5.73 1.48
C ASN A 29 -1.53 5.53 0.21
N VAL A 30 -1.91 4.57 -0.63
CA VAL A 30 -1.29 4.40 -1.95
C VAL A 30 -1.81 5.48 -2.88
N GLU A 31 -0.89 6.30 -3.39
CA GLU A 31 -1.23 7.38 -4.30
C GLU A 31 -1.56 6.87 -5.70
N ASP A 32 -2.35 7.65 -6.44
CA ASP A 32 -2.77 7.30 -7.80
C ASP A 32 -1.60 7.09 -8.76
N CYS A 33 -0.48 7.76 -8.52
CA CYS A 33 0.69 7.62 -9.39
C CYS A 33 1.20 6.18 -9.49
N TYR A 34 1.06 5.40 -8.42
CA TYR A 34 1.48 3.99 -8.47
C TYR A 34 0.55 3.14 -9.32
N TRP A 35 -0.74 3.43 -9.28
CA TRP A 35 -1.72 2.79 -10.15
C TRP A 35 -1.51 3.22 -11.60
N ASP A 36 -1.23 4.50 -11.82
CA ASP A 36 -0.96 5.02 -13.14
C ASP A 36 0.26 4.34 -13.77
N ASP A 37 1.35 4.21 -13.00
CA ASP A 37 2.55 3.53 -13.47
C ASP A 37 2.28 2.07 -13.81
N TYR A 38 1.46 1.40 -13.01
CA TYR A 38 1.07 0.02 -13.25
C TYR A 38 0.30 -0.12 -14.55
N LEU A 39 -0.67 0.77 -14.80
CA LEU A 39 -1.44 0.77 -16.04
C LEU A 39 -0.55 1.03 -17.24
N ASP A 40 0.34 1.99 -17.14
CA ASP A 40 1.22 2.37 -18.24
C ASP A 40 2.22 1.25 -18.56
N GLU A 41 2.66 0.51 -17.55
CA GLU A 41 3.55 -0.62 -17.74
C GLU A 41 2.86 -1.78 -18.46
N ILE A 42 1.60 -2.05 -18.13
CA ILE A 42 0.86 -3.16 -18.73
C ILE A 42 0.35 -2.84 -20.11
N TYR A 43 -0.23 -1.67 -20.30
CA TYR A 43 -0.92 -1.31 -21.54
C TYR A 43 -0.14 -0.34 -22.42
N GLY A 44 0.83 0.37 -21.86
CA GLY A 44 1.63 1.34 -22.59
C GLY A 44 0.80 2.53 -23.05
N GLU A 45 0.95 2.87 -24.34
CA GLU A 45 0.22 3.98 -24.94
C GLU A 45 -0.97 3.46 -25.74
N VAL A 46 -2.05 4.24 -25.73
CA VAL A 46 -3.25 3.94 -26.50
C VAL A 46 -3.56 5.09 -27.44
N GLU A 47 -4.06 4.76 -28.63
CA GLU A 47 -4.42 5.76 -29.64
C GLU A 47 -5.92 6.00 -29.60
N ILE A 48 -6.29 7.29 -29.48
CA ILE A 48 -7.68 7.70 -29.50
C ILE A 48 -7.80 8.86 -30.50
N CYS A 49 -8.57 8.65 -31.56
CA CYS A 49 -8.80 9.66 -32.59
C CYS A 49 -7.51 10.26 -33.17
N GLY A 50 -6.50 9.41 -33.39
CA GLY A 50 -5.23 9.82 -33.93
C GLY A 50 -4.24 10.43 -32.96
N HIS A 51 -4.59 10.49 -31.69
CA HIS A 51 -3.70 10.98 -30.63
C HIS A 51 -3.29 9.84 -29.71
N GLU A 52 -2.03 9.86 -29.30
CA GLU A 52 -1.51 8.85 -28.37
C GLU A 52 -1.54 9.37 -26.95
N TYR A 53 -1.99 8.54 -26.02
CA TYR A 53 -2.05 8.83 -24.60
C TYR A 53 -1.50 7.65 -23.82
N TYR A 54 -0.93 7.94 -22.65
CA TYR A 54 -0.64 6.86 -21.72
C TYR A 54 -1.93 6.22 -21.25
N ALA A 55 -1.89 4.92 -21.02
CA ALA A 55 -3.08 4.15 -20.64
C ALA A 55 -3.75 4.71 -19.40
N SER A 56 -2.99 5.12 -18.40
CA SER A 56 -3.51 5.72 -17.17
C SER A 56 -4.32 6.97 -17.45
N ARG A 57 -3.79 7.84 -18.31
CA ARG A 57 -4.45 9.09 -18.66
C ARG A 57 -5.72 8.84 -19.46
N ALA A 58 -5.65 7.96 -20.44
CA ALA A 58 -6.82 7.61 -21.24
C ALA A 58 -7.94 7.03 -20.38
N SER A 59 -7.57 6.10 -19.48
CA SER A 59 -8.52 5.46 -18.59
C SER A 59 -9.20 6.47 -17.65
N SER A 60 -8.42 7.35 -17.04
CA SER A 60 -8.97 8.32 -16.09
C SER A 60 -9.88 9.36 -16.75
N LEU A 61 -9.59 9.74 -18.00
CA LEU A 61 -10.38 10.73 -18.73
C LEU A 61 -11.65 10.15 -19.34
N ILE A 62 -11.60 8.92 -19.84
CA ILE A 62 -12.70 8.30 -20.58
C ILE A 62 -13.63 7.53 -19.64
N ASP A 63 -13.06 6.83 -18.66
CA ASP A 63 -13.82 5.97 -17.76
C ASP A 63 -13.30 6.10 -16.34
N GLU A 64 -13.64 7.20 -15.69
CA GLU A 64 -13.20 7.46 -14.32
C GLU A 64 -13.66 6.39 -13.33
N VAL A 65 -14.88 5.89 -13.51
CA VAL A 65 -15.41 4.84 -12.63
C VAL A 65 -14.60 3.56 -12.80
N GLY A 66 -14.35 3.15 -14.04
CA GLY A 66 -13.52 1.97 -14.33
C GLY A 66 -12.10 2.13 -13.82
N TYR A 67 -11.54 3.33 -13.94
CA TYR A 67 -10.21 3.64 -13.45
C TYR A 67 -10.12 3.42 -11.92
N ARG A 68 -11.09 3.95 -11.17
CA ARG A 68 -11.12 3.81 -9.71
C ARG A 68 -11.43 2.39 -9.28
N CYS A 69 -12.34 1.72 -9.95
CA CYS A 69 -12.66 0.32 -9.64
C CYS A 69 -11.46 -0.58 -9.90
N GLY A 70 -10.75 -0.32 -10.99
CA GLY A 70 -9.54 -1.07 -11.31
C GLY A 70 -8.46 -0.90 -10.25
N LYS A 71 -8.28 0.33 -9.77
CA LYS A 71 -7.34 0.60 -8.68
C LYS A 71 -7.72 -0.16 -7.43
N ASN A 72 -9.01 -0.13 -7.06
CA ASN A 72 -9.47 -0.83 -5.86
C ASN A 72 -9.27 -2.33 -5.97
N ASP A 73 -9.56 -2.92 -7.13
CA ASP A 73 -9.33 -4.35 -7.35
C ASP A 73 -7.85 -4.71 -7.24
N TRP A 74 -7.00 -3.88 -7.81
CA TRP A 74 -5.56 -4.05 -7.72
C TRP A 74 -5.08 -3.99 -6.27
N LEU A 75 -5.57 -3.01 -5.51
CA LEU A 75 -5.21 -2.85 -4.11
C LEU A 75 -5.71 -4.00 -3.25
N ASP A 76 -6.87 -4.57 -3.56
CA ASP A 76 -7.38 -5.75 -2.85
C ASP A 76 -6.41 -6.94 -2.99
N GLY A 77 -5.86 -7.12 -4.19
CA GLY A 77 -4.84 -8.14 -4.41
C GLY A 77 -3.56 -7.84 -3.65
N GLU A 78 -3.11 -6.59 -3.71
CA GLU A 78 -1.92 -6.17 -2.99
C GLU A 78 -2.09 -6.28 -1.46
N TYR A 79 -3.30 -6.02 -0.96
CA TYR A 79 -3.61 -6.15 0.45
C TYR A 79 -3.26 -7.55 0.98
N GLN A 80 -3.68 -8.58 0.27
CA GLN A 80 -3.39 -9.95 0.68
C GLN A 80 -1.89 -10.22 0.72
N ASP A 81 -1.17 -9.76 -0.29
CA ASP A 81 0.28 -9.94 -0.36
C ASP A 81 0.99 -9.17 0.75
N ILE A 82 0.53 -7.96 1.05
CA ILE A 82 1.10 -7.14 2.10
C ILE A 82 0.87 -7.77 3.47
N VAL A 83 -0.34 -8.24 3.75
CA VAL A 83 -0.65 -8.94 5.01
C VAL A 83 0.28 -10.13 5.19
N TYR A 84 0.44 -10.93 4.13
CA TYR A 84 1.30 -12.10 4.18
C TYR A 84 2.77 -11.72 4.46
N SER A 85 3.24 -10.68 3.80
CA SER A 85 4.59 -10.18 3.97
C SER A 85 4.82 -9.64 5.39
N LEU A 86 3.88 -8.83 5.89
CA LEU A 86 3.97 -8.24 7.23
C LEU A 86 3.93 -9.30 8.32
N ALA A 87 3.09 -10.32 8.15
CA ALA A 87 2.98 -11.40 9.13
C ALA A 87 4.27 -12.20 9.28
N ARG A 88 5.17 -12.10 8.31
CA ARG A 88 6.45 -12.81 8.34
C ARG A 88 7.61 -11.94 8.79
N MET A 89 7.37 -10.68 9.10
CA MET A 89 8.43 -9.78 9.55
C MET A 89 8.90 -10.15 10.95
N MET A 90 10.20 -9.96 11.17
CA MET A 90 10.82 -10.16 12.47
C MET A 90 11.09 -8.81 13.12
N ASP A 91 11.32 -8.81 14.41
CA ASP A 91 11.61 -7.60 15.16
C ASP A 91 12.72 -6.79 14.51
N GLY A 92 12.43 -5.53 14.20
CA GLY A 92 13.35 -4.63 13.54
C GLY A 92 13.28 -4.62 12.03
N ASP A 93 12.51 -5.52 11.42
CA ASP A 93 12.35 -5.53 9.96
C ASP A 93 11.56 -4.33 9.50
N GLU A 94 11.92 -3.82 8.33
CA GLU A 94 11.26 -2.68 7.72
C GLU A 94 11.08 -2.93 6.22
N GLU A 95 9.91 -2.65 5.70
CA GLU A 95 9.59 -2.80 4.29
C GLU A 95 8.84 -1.58 3.77
N GLU A 96 9.05 -1.27 2.51
CA GLU A 96 8.35 -0.17 1.86
C GLU A 96 7.36 -0.72 0.82
N TYR A 97 6.13 -0.20 0.86
CA TYR A 97 5.07 -0.57 -0.08
C TYR A 97 4.49 0.71 -0.66
N PHE A 98 4.76 0.97 -1.94
CA PHE A 98 4.19 2.13 -2.65
C PHE A 98 4.40 3.45 -1.89
N GLY A 99 5.63 3.67 -1.42
CA GLY A 99 5.97 4.89 -0.71
C GLY A 99 5.59 4.92 0.77
N VAL A 100 4.94 3.87 1.26
CA VAL A 100 4.57 3.73 2.66
C VAL A 100 5.51 2.72 3.32
N THR A 101 6.21 3.13 4.36
CA THR A 101 7.16 2.27 5.07
C THR A 101 6.50 1.66 6.30
N VAL A 102 6.68 0.36 6.47
CA VAL A 102 6.18 -0.37 7.64
C VAL A 102 7.34 -1.00 8.38
N ARG A 103 7.44 -0.73 9.67
CA ARG A 103 8.45 -1.33 10.52
C ARG A 103 7.75 -2.20 11.56
N TYR A 104 8.25 -3.41 11.75
CA TYR A 104 7.73 -4.32 12.75
C TYR A 104 8.58 -4.27 14.01
N GLU A 105 7.92 -4.13 15.15
CA GLU A 105 8.57 -4.22 16.45
C GLU A 105 7.76 -5.15 17.32
N GLU A 106 8.44 -6.04 18.02
CA GLU A 106 7.80 -6.91 18.97
C GLU A 106 7.97 -6.33 20.37
N VAL A 107 6.84 -6.08 21.02
CA VAL A 107 6.83 -5.55 22.38
C VAL A 107 6.66 -6.72 23.34
N SER A 108 7.59 -6.84 24.28
CA SER A 108 7.58 -7.92 25.23
C SER A 108 6.51 -7.68 26.32
N ASP A 109 5.67 -8.66 26.55
CA ASP A 109 4.68 -8.59 27.61
C ASP A 109 5.33 -8.65 29.00
N ASP A 110 6.53 -9.21 29.07
CA ASP A 110 7.27 -9.30 30.32
C ASP A 110 7.57 -7.94 30.92
N GLU A 111 7.79 -6.94 30.07
CA GLU A 111 8.04 -5.58 30.52
C GLU A 111 6.85 -5.00 31.27
N GLU A 112 5.66 -5.33 30.83
CA GLU A 112 4.45 -4.86 31.46
C GLU A 112 4.26 -5.50 32.83
N GLU A 113 4.60 -6.76 32.96
CA GLU A 113 4.47 -7.50 34.19
C GLU A 113 5.43 -7.01 35.27
N GLU A 114 6.62 -6.59 34.84
CA GLU A 114 7.62 -6.11 35.77
C GLU A 114 7.23 -4.80 36.42
N ASP A 115 6.47 -4.00 35.71
CA ASP A 115 6.02 -2.70 36.19
C ASP A 115 4.92 -2.81 37.24
N SER A 116 4.32 -3.95 37.36
CA SER A 116 3.22 -4.14 38.29
C SER A 116 3.63 -4.65 39.67
#